data_2df5a5c162662a4f90a8006925f79f52
#
_entry.id   2df5a5c162662a4f90a8006925f79f52
#
_cell.length_a   1.000
_cell.length_b   1.000
_cell.length_c   1.000
_cell.angle_alpha   90.00
_cell.angle_beta   90.00
_cell.angle_gamma   90.00
#
_symmetry.space_group_name_H-M   'P 1'
#
loop_
_entity.id
_entity.type
_entity.pdbx_description
1 polymer ?
#
loop_
_entity_poly.entity_id
_entity_poly.type
_entity_poly.pdbx_seq_one_letter_code
_entity_poly.pdbx_strand_id
1 'polypeptide(L)'
;MTTPSTPRRVSLKTMVCLTLGTLLSVCHAIADDSSKQVLTFGEKPVTIVCLGDSVTGVYYHTGGRRAYPEMLEIAIKLAVPKASISVINAGISGNTTQNGLDRLDRDVLSKQPDLVTVSFGLNDMTRFSEEQFRKNLEAIVARCREAKVDVVLCTPNAVINTGGRPTEKLERYCEVIRVTARYLKLAVCDQYRAGDALRTKDARGWRLTLSDEIPPNMDGHKLMAEELCRTITGKAVSLKDVAPPSPVISKTLDLVKQSKPIRVLAMPPLDKLIGPAIKRQHPSAVVEVTAWPTEGKSLADLERAANQTARAMKPDLVVLAVPRTATADSDEQFVKSYSWVMNWSLSFGLQEWDCFVVHPSVVAPGPIAPRDNLVRQLVKAQHLSLVDREAGDHALAEDLLAKWLALQR
;
A
#
# COMPACT_ATOMS: atom_id res chain seq x y z
N MET A 1 16.50 -67.52 72.77
CA MET A 1 17.78 -67.33 73.40
C MET A 1 18.69 -66.55 72.49
N THR A 2 19.29 -65.56 73.06
CA THR A 2 20.42 -64.72 72.62
C THR A 2 20.20 -63.76 71.47
N THR A 3 19.96 -62.56 71.84
CA THR A 3 20.52 -61.35 71.27
C THR A 3 22.05 -61.40 71.30
N PRO A 4 22.82 -60.50 70.75
CA PRO A 4 22.65 -59.17 70.10
C PRO A 4 23.79 -58.87 69.11
N SER A 5 23.81 -57.77 68.52
CA SER A 5 24.73 -56.61 68.69
C SER A 5 24.90 -55.84 67.38
N THR A 6 24.60 -54.60 67.48
CA THR A 6 25.02 -53.56 66.58
C THR A 6 26.54 -53.32 66.62
N PRO A 7 27.17 -52.86 65.55
CA PRO A 7 28.06 -51.73 65.64
C PRO A 7 27.90 -50.63 64.61
N ARG A 8 27.93 -49.48 65.18
CA ARG A 8 28.60 -48.21 64.83
C ARG A 8 28.65 -47.75 63.33
N ARG A 9 27.97 -46.66 63.11
CA ARG A 9 28.20 -45.69 62.04
C ARG A 9 29.68 -45.30 61.94
N VAL A 10 30.20 -45.33 60.69
CA VAL A 10 31.32 -44.52 60.25
C VAL A 10 30.85 -43.64 59.13
N SER A 11 30.91 -42.35 59.41
CA SER A 11 30.61 -41.29 58.45
C SER A 11 31.80 -41.14 57.49
N LEU A 12 31.58 -41.38 56.22
CA LEU A 12 32.51 -40.95 55.17
C LEU A 12 31.84 -39.93 54.30
N LYS A 13 32.20 -38.67 54.52
CA LYS A 13 31.82 -37.53 53.66
C LYS A 13 32.60 -37.70 52.38
N THR A 14 31.96 -38.19 51.35
CA THR A 14 32.47 -38.12 49.98
C THR A 14 31.90 -36.85 49.34
N MET A 15 32.80 -35.91 49.15
CA MET A 15 32.53 -34.63 48.46
C MET A 15 32.47 -34.90 46.96
N VAL A 16 31.25 -34.95 46.38
CA VAL A 16 31.04 -35.01 44.94
C VAL A 16 31.01 -33.58 44.48
N CYS A 17 32.08 -33.10 43.84
CA CYS A 17 32.08 -31.89 43.04
C CYS A 17 31.24 -32.14 41.80
N LEU A 18 29.98 -31.68 41.80
CA LEU A 18 29.20 -31.46 40.57
C LEU A 18 29.70 -30.17 39.91
N THR A 19 30.50 -30.31 38.86
CA THR A 19 30.73 -29.23 37.90
C THR A 19 29.47 -29.06 37.09
N LEU A 20 28.63 -28.09 37.48
CA LEU A 20 27.58 -27.55 36.62
C LEU A 20 28.27 -26.82 35.48
N GLY A 21 28.35 -27.49 34.32
CA GLY A 21 28.65 -26.85 33.06
C GLY A 21 27.45 -25.96 32.66
N THR A 22 27.53 -24.69 32.96
CA THR A 22 26.65 -23.67 32.37
C THR A 22 26.95 -23.61 30.89
N LEU A 23 26.13 -24.28 30.07
CA LEU A 23 25.98 -23.94 28.66
C LEU A 23 25.35 -22.54 28.61
N LEU A 24 26.19 -21.53 28.58
CA LEU A 24 25.81 -20.20 28.10
C LEU A 24 25.47 -20.37 26.62
N SER A 25 24.16 -20.53 26.34
CA SER A 25 23.59 -20.30 25.00
C SER A 25 23.82 -18.82 24.70
N VAL A 26 24.90 -18.53 23.99
CA VAL A 26 25.15 -17.21 23.43
C VAL A 26 24.13 -17.07 22.28
N CYS A 27 22.91 -16.65 22.61
CA CYS A 27 22.07 -15.98 21.66
C CYS A 27 22.82 -14.72 21.24
N HIS A 28 23.61 -14.81 20.17
CA HIS A 28 23.97 -13.64 19.42
C HIS A 28 22.66 -13.06 18.89
N ALA A 29 22.10 -12.12 19.63
CA ALA A 29 21.23 -11.12 19.03
C ALA A 29 22.11 -10.47 17.95
N ILE A 30 21.89 -10.87 16.70
CA ILE A 30 22.43 -10.16 15.56
C ILE A 30 21.78 -8.79 15.67
N ALA A 31 22.52 -7.83 16.22
CA ALA A 31 22.14 -6.43 16.18
C ALA A 31 21.91 -6.12 14.70
N ASP A 32 20.67 -5.86 14.36
CA ASP A 32 20.29 -5.38 13.05
C ASP A 32 21.06 -4.07 12.87
N ASP A 33 22.11 -4.07 12.02
CA ASP A 33 22.95 -2.90 11.72
C ASP A 33 22.19 -1.88 10.87
N SER A 34 20.84 -1.85 11.04
CA SER A 34 19.91 -0.94 10.38
C SER A 34 20.10 0.55 10.75
N SER A 35 21.08 0.84 11.61
CA SER A 35 21.40 2.22 12.02
C SER A 35 22.35 2.96 11.08
N LYS A 36 22.95 2.28 10.10
CA LYS A 36 23.83 2.94 9.12
C LYS A 36 23.02 3.57 8.01
N GLN A 37 23.10 4.89 7.92
CA GLN A 37 22.57 5.66 6.81
C GLN A 37 23.16 5.12 5.49
N VAL A 38 22.26 4.73 4.55
CA VAL A 38 22.67 4.20 3.24
C VAL A 38 23.18 5.31 2.32
N LEU A 39 22.54 6.49 2.38
CA LEU A 39 22.88 7.66 1.58
C LEU A 39 23.22 8.87 2.46
N THR A 40 24.23 9.63 2.04
CA THR A 40 24.52 10.93 2.63
C THR A 40 23.82 12.01 1.81
N PHE A 41 22.96 12.79 2.45
CA PHE A 41 22.27 13.92 1.85
C PHE A 41 23.07 15.20 2.10
N GLY A 42 23.56 15.83 1.03
CA GLY A 42 24.30 17.08 1.05
C GLY A 42 23.70 18.12 0.12
N GLU A 43 24.51 19.04 -0.39
CA GLU A 43 24.09 20.08 -1.35
C GLU A 43 23.82 19.52 -2.75
N LYS A 44 24.41 18.37 -3.10
CA LYS A 44 24.19 17.74 -4.40
C LYS A 44 22.81 17.09 -4.44
N PRO A 45 22.09 17.25 -5.56
CA PRO A 45 20.85 16.51 -5.79
C PRO A 45 21.11 15.00 -5.74
N VAL A 46 20.18 14.26 -5.12
CA VAL A 46 20.21 12.79 -5.02
C VAL A 46 19.06 12.23 -5.87
N THR A 47 19.35 11.27 -6.72
CA THR A 47 18.36 10.56 -7.52
C THR A 47 18.22 9.12 -7.01
N ILE A 48 17.01 8.72 -6.65
CA ILE A 48 16.66 7.35 -6.29
C ILE A 48 15.75 6.79 -7.36
N VAL A 49 16.04 5.59 -7.86
CA VAL A 49 15.12 4.85 -8.74
C VAL A 49 14.56 3.65 -8.01
N CYS A 50 13.23 3.56 -7.94
CA CYS A 50 12.52 2.43 -7.36
C CYS A 50 12.16 1.43 -8.46
N LEU A 51 12.95 0.37 -8.60
CA LEU A 51 12.73 -0.72 -9.56
C LEU A 51 11.84 -1.78 -8.91
N GLY A 52 10.72 -2.14 -9.56
CA GLY A 52 9.81 -3.15 -9.02
C GLY A 52 8.67 -3.55 -9.94
N ASP A 53 7.69 -4.21 -9.34
CA ASP A 53 6.49 -4.71 -10.01
C ASP A 53 5.26 -3.77 -9.86
N SER A 54 4.04 -4.33 -9.86
CA SER A 54 2.79 -3.56 -9.72
C SER A 54 2.67 -2.84 -8.38
N VAL A 55 3.27 -3.36 -7.30
CA VAL A 55 3.25 -2.71 -5.99
C VAL A 55 4.12 -1.44 -5.99
N THR A 56 5.18 -1.41 -6.77
CA THR A 56 6.02 -0.22 -6.97
C THR A 56 5.33 0.79 -7.89
N GLY A 57 4.65 0.31 -8.93
CA GLY A 57 4.05 1.16 -9.95
C GLY A 57 2.78 1.89 -9.48
N VAL A 58 2.38 2.90 -10.27
CA VAL A 58 1.15 3.66 -10.03
C VAL A 58 0.01 3.00 -10.77
N TYR A 59 -0.89 2.33 -10.03
CA TYR A 59 -2.03 1.59 -10.57
C TYR A 59 -3.32 1.88 -9.77
N TYR A 60 -4.39 1.11 -10.01
CA TYR A 60 -5.70 1.32 -9.37
C TYR A 60 -5.62 1.37 -7.82
N HIS A 61 -4.80 0.54 -7.20
CA HIS A 61 -4.64 0.50 -5.74
C HIS A 61 -3.98 1.76 -5.15
N THR A 62 -3.49 2.65 -5.99
CA THR A 62 -2.90 3.95 -5.61
C THR A 62 -3.74 5.14 -6.07
N GLY A 63 -4.96 4.91 -6.53
CA GLY A 63 -5.79 5.93 -7.14
C GLY A 63 -5.23 6.48 -8.46
N GLY A 64 -4.23 5.82 -9.05
CA GLY A 64 -3.60 6.21 -10.31
C GLY A 64 -2.70 7.44 -10.21
N ARG A 65 -2.34 7.89 -9.01
CA ARG A 65 -1.60 9.16 -8.81
C ARG A 65 -0.24 9.00 -8.16
N ARG A 66 -0.13 8.27 -7.06
CA ARG A 66 1.07 8.13 -6.25
C ARG A 66 1.14 6.72 -5.65
N ALA A 67 2.31 6.12 -5.63
CA ALA A 67 2.60 4.89 -4.92
C ALA A 67 3.66 5.15 -3.83
N TYR A 68 4.26 4.10 -3.26
CA TYR A 68 5.27 4.30 -2.22
C TYR A 68 6.53 5.06 -2.71
N PRO A 69 6.95 5.01 -3.99
CA PRO A 69 8.09 5.83 -4.44
C PRO A 69 7.83 7.34 -4.33
N GLU A 70 6.66 7.81 -4.73
CA GLU A 70 6.27 9.21 -4.60
C GLU A 70 6.10 9.60 -3.13
N MET A 71 5.63 8.68 -2.27
CA MET A 71 5.58 8.88 -0.83
C MET A 71 6.97 8.88 -0.19
N LEU A 72 7.93 8.11 -0.73
CA LEU A 72 9.32 8.10 -0.26
C LEU A 72 9.99 9.46 -0.44
N GLU A 73 9.73 10.14 -1.55
CA GLU A 73 10.25 11.50 -1.76
C GLU A 73 9.76 12.44 -0.67
N ILE A 74 8.46 12.38 -0.34
CA ILE A 74 7.87 13.17 0.75
C ILE A 74 8.51 12.78 2.10
N ALA A 75 8.65 11.48 2.36
CA ALA A 75 9.22 10.97 3.60
C ALA A 75 10.67 11.44 3.81
N ILE A 76 11.50 11.37 2.77
CA ILE A 76 12.89 11.83 2.86
C ILE A 76 12.95 13.35 3.06
N LYS A 77 12.10 14.14 2.39
CA LYS A 77 12.03 15.60 2.62
C LYS A 77 11.60 15.95 4.05
N LEU A 78 10.75 15.13 4.68
CA LEU A 78 10.42 15.28 6.10
C LEU A 78 11.58 14.89 7.01
N ALA A 79 12.29 13.79 6.71
CA ALA A 79 13.43 13.30 7.49
C ALA A 79 14.65 14.21 7.38
N VAL A 80 14.87 14.78 6.20
CA VAL A 80 16.03 15.61 5.83
C VAL A 80 15.54 16.84 5.04
N PRO A 81 15.04 17.88 5.72
CA PRO A 81 14.37 19.02 5.06
C PRO A 81 15.20 19.79 4.03
N LYS A 82 16.54 19.69 4.11
CA LYS A 82 17.46 20.35 3.15
C LYS A 82 17.88 19.43 1.99
N ALA A 83 17.39 18.18 1.94
CA ALA A 83 17.75 17.26 0.87
C ALA A 83 17.16 17.73 -0.46
N SER A 84 18.00 17.88 -1.46
CA SER A 84 17.59 17.94 -2.85
C SER A 84 17.46 16.50 -3.37
N ILE A 85 16.21 16.02 -3.52
CA ILE A 85 15.93 14.63 -3.85
C ILE A 85 14.90 14.50 -4.96
N SER A 86 15.11 13.55 -5.85
CA SER A 86 14.16 13.08 -6.85
C SER A 86 14.01 11.57 -6.73
N VAL A 87 12.79 11.09 -6.67
CA VAL A 87 12.49 9.66 -6.66
C VAL A 87 11.74 9.28 -7.94
N ILE A 88 12.32 8.38 -8.71
CA ILE A 88 11.79 7.92 -9.99
C ILE A 88 11.14 6.55 -9.78
N ASN A 89 9.88 6.45 -10.15
CA ASN A 89 9.12 5.22 -10.10
C ASN A 89 9.36 4.40 -11.38
N ALA A 90 10.02 3.25 -11.26
CA ALA A 90 10.25 2.28 -12.32
C ALA A 90 9.52 0.96 -12.07
N GLY A 91 8.31 1.02 -11.49
CA GLY A 91 7.42 -0.13 -11.27
C GLY A 91 6.60 -0.47 -12.51
N ILE A 92 6.56 -1.75 -12.89
CA ILE A 92 5.73 -2.24 -14.00
C ILE A 92 4.94 -3.47 -13.55
N SER A 93 3.61 -3.42 -13.74
CA SER A 93 2.69 -4.49 -13.35
C SER A 93 3.08 -5.84 -13.97
N GLY A 94 3.03 -6.90 -13.15
CA GLY A 94 3.33 -8.25 -13.57
C GLY A 94 4.82 -8.57 -13.75
N ASN A 95 5.72 -7.59 -13.59
CA ASN A 95 7.15 -7.83 -13.75
C ASN A 95 7.73 -8.74 -12.64
N THR A 96 8.74 -9.49 -13.03
CA THR A 96 9.61 -10.31 -12.20
C THR A 96 11.01 -9.70 -12.16
N THR A 97 11.92 -10.27 -11.37
CA THR A 97 13.34 -9.88 -11.37
C THR A 97 13.97 -10.02 -12.76
N GLN A 98 13.57 -11.02 -13.57
CA GLN A 98 14.07 -11.14 -14.94
C GLN A 98 13.66 -9.94 -15.79
N ASN A 99 12.39 -9.56 -15.75
CA ASN A 99 11.94 -8.36 -16.47
C ASN A 99 12.62 -7.08 -15.96
N GLY A 100 12.86 -6.99 -14.64
CA GLY A 100 13.64 -5.90 -14.05
C GLY A 100 15.06 -5.84 -14.62
N LEU A 101 15.73 -6.98 -14.75
CA LEU A 101 17.07 -7.09 -15.32
C LEU A 101 17.08 -6.71 -16.82
N ASP A 102 16.11 -7.20 -17.59
CA ASP A 102 16.02 -6.93 -19.04
C ASP A 102 15.88 -5.44 -19.38
N ARG A 103 15.23 -4.67 -18.47
CA ARG A 103 14.99 -3.23 -18.64
C ARG A 103 15.87 -2.33 -17.77
N LEU A 104 16.85 -2.90 -17.06
CA LEU A 104 17.65 -2.18 -16.07
C LEU A 104 18.35 -0.96 -16.66
N ASP A 105 18.98 -1.08 -17.83
CA ASP A 105 19.68 0.03 -18.48
C ASP A 105 18.72 1.14 -18.87
N ARG A 106 17.62 0.79 -19.55
CA ARG A 106 16.66 1.75 -20.08
C ARG A 106 15.93 2.52 -18.98
N ASP A 107 15.46 1.81 -17.96
CA ASP A 107 14.53 2.38 -16.99
C ASP A 107 15.21 2.86 -15.71
N VAL A 108 16.43 2.39 -15.44
CA VAL A 108 17.16 2.67 -14.20
C VAL A 108 18.50 3.33 -14.47
N LEU A 109 19.47 2.65 -15.09
CA LEU A 109 20.84 3.15 -15.17
C LEU A 109 20.96 4.38 -16.08
N SER A 110 20.12 4.51 -17.12
CA SER A 110 20.02 5.72 -17.95
C SER A 110 19.62 6.97 -17.18
N LYS A 111 19.06 6.82 -15.97
CA LYS A 111 18.68 7.94 -15.08
C LYS A 111 19.82 8.39 -14.19
N GLN A 112 20.97 7.71 -14.24
CA GLN A 112 22.16 8.01 -13.44
C GLN A 112 21.82 8.12 -11.94
N PRO A 113 21.14 7.11 -11.33
CA PRO A 113 20.74 7.19 -9.94
C PRO A 113 21.94 7.09 -9.00
N ASP A 114 21.82 7.70 -7.83
CA ASP A 114 22.73 7.46 -6.70
C ASP A 114 22.37 6.20 -5.95
N LEU A 115 21.07 5.85 -5.93
CA LEU A 115 20.53 4.65 -5.26
C LEU A 115 19.43 3.99 -6.10
N VAL A 116 19.46 2.67 -6.14
CA VAL A 116 18.35 1.85 -6.66
C VAL A 116 17.74 1.03 -5.53
N THR A 117 16.43 1.09 -5.37
CA THR A 117 15.70 0.13 -4.54
C THR A 117 15.12 -0.96 -5.43
N VAL A 118 15.29 -2.22 -5.06
CA VAL A 118 14.85 -3.39 -5.83
C VAL A 118 13.78 -4.14 -5.06
N SER A 119 12.54 -4.11 -5.57
CA SER A 119 11.36 -4.66 -4.89
C SER A 119 10.63 -5.64 -5.82
N PHE A 120 10.92 -6.93 -5.68
CA PHE A 120 10.31 -8.04 -6.40
C PHE A 120 10.08 -9.24 -5.49
N GLY A 121 9.42 -10.28 -6.01
CA GLY A 121 9.19 -11.55 -5.31
C GLY A 121 7.77 -12.05 -5.44
N LEU A 122 6.75 -11.16 -5.44
CA LEU A 122 5.35 -11.55 -5.58
C LEU A 122 5.03 -12.27 -6.89
N ASN A 123 5.62 -11.86 -8.00
CA ASN A 123 5.46 -12.51 -9.30
C ASN A 123 6.48 -13.62 -9.50
N ASP A 124 7.70 -13.45 -8.97
CA ASP A 124 8.77 -14.43 -9.06
C ASP A 124 8.39 -15.76 -8.39
N MET A 125 7.75 -15.70 -7.21
CA MET A 125 7.31 -16.90 -6.50
C MET A 125 6.35 -17.79 -7.31
N THR A 126 5.73 -17.27 -8.35
CA THR A 126 4.82 -18.03 -9.21
C THR A 126 5.45 -18.48 -10.52
N ARG A 127 6.63 -17.96 -10.87
CA ARG A 127 7.24 -18.15 -12.19
C ARG A 127 8.63 -18.75 -12.17
N PHE A 128 9.39 -18.54 -11.08
CA PHE A 128 10.77 -18.98 -10.97
C PHE A 128 10.98 -19.84 -9.71
N SER A 129 12.07 -20.59 -9.70
CA SER A 129 12.61 -21.20 -8.49
C SER A 129 13.30 -20.14 -7.63
N GLU A 130 13.47 -20.42 -6.32
CA GLU A 130 14.21 -19.57 -5.40
C GLU A 130 15.66 -19.32 -5.87
N GLU A 131 16.28 -20.34 -6.51
CA GLU A 131 17.62 -20.21 -7.07
C GLU A 131 17.67 -19.24 -8.26
N GLN A 132 16.72 -19.33 -9.20
CA GLN A 132 16.68 -18.40 -10.33
C GLN A 132 16.38 -16.97 -9.86
N PHE A 133 15.48 -16.81 -8.89
CA PHE A 133 15.18 -15.54 -8.28
C PHE A 133 16.44 -14.91 -7.65
N ARG A 134 17.22 -15.70 -6.88
CA ARG A 134 18.49 -15.28 -6.31
C ARG A 134 19.49 -14.83 -7.38
N LYS A 135 19.67 -15.63 -8.43
CA LYS A 135 20.58 -15.29 -9.54
C LYS A 135 20.21 -13.97 -10.22
N ASN A 136 18.93 -13.73 -10.42
CA ASN A 136 18.46 -12.48 -11.01
C ASN A 136 18.73 -11.29 -10.11
N LEU A 137 18.51 -11.41 -8.79
CA LEU A 137 18.84 -10.35 -7.82
C LEU A 137 20.35 -10.05 -7.83
N GLU A 138 21.19 -11.08 -7.79
CA GLU A 138 22.65 -10.95 -7.87
C GLU A 138 23.10 -10.23 -9.17
N ALA A 139 22.48 -10.58 -10.31
CA ALA A 139 22.78 -9.94 -11.59
C ALA A 139 22.37 -8.46 -11.61
N ILE A 140 21.19 -8.10 -11.08
CA ILE A 140 20.76 -6.70 -10.96
C ILE A 140 21.76 -5.92 -10.11
N VAL A 141 22.14 -6.46 -8.95
CA VAL A 141 23.10 -5.83 -8.03
C VAL A 141 24.48 -5.66 -8.70
N ALA A 142 24.98 -6.69 -9.40
CA ALA A 142 26.25 -6.62 -10.09
C ALA A 142 26.28 -5.48 -11.14
N ARG A 143 25.20 -5.37 -11.94
CA ARG A 143 25.06 -4.31 -12.95
C ARG A 143 25.00 -2.90 -12.31
N CYS A 144 24.28 -2.75 -11.20
CA CYS A 144 24.24 -1.48 -10.46
C CYS A 144 25.64 -1.11 -9.93
N ARG A 145 26.37 -2.07 -9.38
CA ARG A 145 27.73 -1.85 -8.87
C ARG A 145 28.74 -1.47 -9.96
N GLU A 146 28.64 -2.12 -11.14
CA GLU A 146 29.45 -1.72 -12.32
C GLU A 146 29.22 -0.26 -12.69
N ALA A 147 27.97 0.21 -12.56
CA ALA A 147 27.61 1.61 -12.76
C ALA A 147 27.90 2.52 -11.54
N LYS A 148 28.48 1.99 -10.44
CA LYS A 148 28.76 2.69 -9.17
C LYS A 148 27.50 3.25 -8.50
N VAL A 149 26.42 2.51 -8.57
CA VAL A 149 25.12 2.84 -7.98
C VAL A 149 24.91 1.99 -6.73
N ASP A 150 24.50 2.62 -5.63
CA ASP A 150 24.11 1.92 -4.40
C ASP A 150 22.80 1.18 -4.56
N VAL A 151 22.63 0.10 -3.80
CA VAL A 151 21.43 -0.76 -3.88
C VAL A 151 20.87 -1.05 -2.49
N VAL A 152 19.54 -0.94 -2.36
CA VAL A 152 18.75 -1.47 -1.25
C VAL A 152 17.84 -2.57 -1.80
N LEU A 153 17.91 -3.76 -1.23
CA LEU A 153 16.95 -4.82 -1.53
C LEU A 153 15.73 -4.69 -0.62
N CYS A 154 14.54 -4.78 -1.20
CA CYS A 154 13.29 -4.70 -0.47
C CYS A 154 12.57 -6.05 -0.53
N THR A 155 12.11 -6.58 0.61
CA THR A 155 11.15 -7.68 0.58
C THR A 155 9.80 -7.17 0.09
N PRO A 156 8.95 -8.02 -0.52
CA PRO A 156 7.56 -7.65 -0.80
C PRO A 156 6.80 -7.26 0.46
N ASN A 157 5.65 -6.60 0.29
CA ASN A 157 4.70 -6.40 1.39
C ASN A 157 4.06 -7.73 1.83
N ALA A 158 3.59 -7.78 3.08
CA ALA A 158 2.76 -8.88 3.56
C ALA A 158 1.41 -8.89 2.82
N VAL A 159 0.93 -10.08 2.46
CA VAL A 159 -0.30 -10.29 1.69
C VAL A 159 -1.28 -11.21 2.44
N ILE A 160 -2.53 -11.26 2.00
CA ILE A 160 -3.49 -12.25 2.47
C ILE A 160 -3.09 -13.62 1.89
N ASN A 161 -3.15 -14.66 2.73
CA ASN A 161 -2.86 -16.02 2.30
C ASN A 161 -3.94 -16.51 1.32
N THR A 162 -3.52 -16.80 0.10
CA THR A 162 -4.40 -17.34 -0.95
C THR A 162 -3.71 -18.49 -1.67
N GLY A 163 -4.48 -19.31 -2.40
CA GLY A 163 -3.91 -20.39 -3.23
C GLY A 163 -2.92 -19.87 -4.28
N GLY A 164 -3.14 -18.68 -4.81
CA GLY A 164 -2.24 -18.03 -5.79
C GLY A 164 -1.03 -17.37 -5.15
N ARG A 165 -1.11 -17.03 -3.87
CA ARG A 165 -0.03 -16.37 -3.08
C ARG A 165 0.02 -16.97 -1.67
N PRO A 166 0.52 -18.22 -1.52
CA PRO A 166 0.71 -18.81 -0.20
C PRO A 166 1.77 -18.04 0.58
N THR A 167 1.41 -17.55 1.77
CA THR A 167 2.31 -16.72 2.59
C THR A 167 3.56 -17.45 3.02
N GLU A 168 3.49 -18.76 3.26
CA GLU A 168 4.66 -19.60 3.56
C GLU A 168 5.66 -19.62 2.38
N LYS A 169 5.17 -19.71 1.14
CA LYS A 169 6.03 -19.62 -0.04
C LYS A 169 6.62 -18.23 -0.20
N LEU A 170 5.84 -17.17 0.04
CA LEU A 170 6.30 -15.80 -0.03
C LEU A 170 7.43 -15.55 0.99
N GLU A 171 7.29 -16.07 2.22
CA GLU A 171 8.33 -15.94 3.25
C GLU A 171 9.67 -16.56 2.82
N ARG A 172 9.66 -17.70 2.10
CA ARG A 172 10.90 -18.26 1.55
C ARG A 172 11.57 -17.32 0.55
N TYR A 173 10.79 -16.64 -0.32
CA TYR A 173 11.33 -15.64 -1.25
C TYR A 173 11.85 -14.39 -0.51
N CYS A 174 11.19 -13.98 0.57
CA CYS A 174 11.71 -12.93 1.45
C CYS A 174 13.05 -13.34 2.09
N GLU A 175 13.19 -14.60 2.52
CA GLU A 175 14.47 -15.09 3.07
C GLU A 175 15.57 -15.15 2.00
N VAL A 176 15.25 -15.49 0.75
CA VAL A 176 16.22 -15.38 -0.36
C VAL A 176 16.74 -13.94 -0.48
N ILE A 177 15.88 -12.93 -0.40
CA ILE A 177 16.29 -11.51 -0.44
C ILE A 177 17.22 -11.19 0.74
N ARG A 178 16.85 -11.56 1.97
CA ARG A 178 17.65 -11.31 3.19
C ARG A 178 19.03 -11.97 3.12
N VAL A 179 19.08 -13.24 2.68
CA VAL A 179 20.34 -13.99 2.52
C VAL A 179 21.21 -13.35 1.46
N THR A 180 20.64 -13.01 0.30
CA THR A 180 21.36 -12.35 -0.79
C THR A 180 21.93 -11.01 -0.36
N ALA A 181 21.14 -10.21 0.36
CA ALA A 181 21.61 -8.92 0.87
C ALA A 181 22.77 -9.09 1.88
N ARG A 182 22.66 -10.03 2.82
CA ARG A 182 23.76 -10.32 3.76
C ARG A 182 25.03 -10.74 3.02
N TYR A 183 24.91 -11.66 2.06
CA TYR A 183 26.04 -12.13 1.26
C TYR A 183 26.71 -10.99 0.49
N LEU A 184 25.92 -10.12 -0.11
CA LEU A 184 26.37 -8.97 -0.89
C LEU A 184 26.66 -7.74 -0.03
N LYS A 185 26.47 -7.78 1.29
CA LYS A 185 26.65 -6.66 2.24
C LYS A 185 25.83 -5.41 1.85
N LEU A 186 24.56 -5.63 1.55
CA LEU A 186 23.58 -4.59 1.21
C LEU A 186 22.61 -4.36 2.37
N ALA A 187 22.03 -3.15 2.42
CA ALA A 187 20.89 -2.88 3.28
C ALA A 187 19.63 -3.59 2.77
N VAL A 188 18.77 -3.98 3.69
CA VAL A 188 17.45 -4.56 3.42
C VAL A 188 16.36 -3.67 4.01
N CYS A 189 15.38 -3.32 3.19
CA CYS A 189 14.10 -2.81 3.66
C CYS A 189 13.13 -3.99 3.79
N ASP A 190 12.93 -4.47 5.02
CA ASP A 190 12.11 -5.68 5.28
C ASP A 190 10.64 -5.34 5.46
N GLN A 191 9.98 -5.00 4.37
CA GLN A 191 8.56 -4.61 4.34
C GLN A 191 7.63 -5.76 4.73
N TYR A 192 8.03 -7.01 4.41
CA TYR A 192 7.26 -8.19 4.80
C TYR A 192 7.16 -8.29 6.32
N ARG A 193 8.31 -8.24 7.02
CA ARG A 193 8.34 -8.29 8.50
C ARG A 193 7.62 -7.11 9.13
N ALA A 194 7.76 -5.91 8.58
CA ALA A 194 7.04 -4.76 9.09
C ALA A 194 5.51 -4.94 8.98
N GLY A 195 5.03 -5.44 7.85
CA GLY A 195 3.61 -5.75 7.64
C GLY A 195 3.12 -6.91 8.51
N ASP A 196 3.93 -7.96 8.68
CA ASP A 196 3.59 -9.12 9.52
C ASP A 196 3.57 -8.78 11.02
N ALA A 197 4.47 -7.92 11.46
CA ALA A 197 4.46 -7.38 12.82
C ALA A 197 3.19 -6.54 13.10
N LEU A 198 2.76 -5.72 12.13
CA LEU A 198 1.50 -4.99 12.22
C LEU A 198 0.31 -5.97 12.27
N ARG A 199 0.30 -6.98 11.39
CA ARG A 199 -0.74 -8.02 11.38
C ARG A 199 -0.87 -8.75 12.70
N THR A 200 0.26 -9.09 13.32
CA THR A 200 0.31 -9.78 14.61
C THR A 200 -0.21 -8.89 15.74
N LYS A 201 0.10 -7.60 15.70
CA LYS A 201 -0.32 -6.62 16.71
C LYS A 201 -1.77 -6.18 16.54
N ASP A 202 -2.20 -5.94 15.31
CA ASP A 202 -3.52 -5.45 14.94
C ASP A 202 -3.90 -5.99 13.56
N ALA A 203 -4.49 -7.19 13.54
CA ALA A 203 -4.88 -7.86 12.31
C ALA A 203 -5.89 -7.04 11.49
N ARG A 204 -6.82 -6.35 12.16
CA ARG A 204 -7.81 -5.49 11.49
C ARG A 204 -7.15 -4.25 10.91
N GLY A 205 -6.32 -3.55 11.67
CA GLY A 205 -5.58 -2.40 11.19
C GLY A 205 -4.72 -2.76 9.99
N TRP A 206 -3.99 -3.88 10.04
CA TRP A 206 -3.23 -4.38 8.89
C TRP A 206 -4.13 -4.67 7.68
N ARG A 207 -5.27 -5.34 7.87
CA ARG A 207 -6.22 -5.62 6.78
C ARG A 207 -6.67 -4.34 6.08
N LEU A 208 -6.86 -3.26 6.82
CA LEU A 208 -7.26 -1.95 6.31
C LEU A 208 -6.12 -1.20 5.58
N THR A 209 -4.89 -1.70 5.60
CA THR A 209 -3.78 -1.18 4.77
C THR A 209 -3.69 -1.84 3.39
N LEU A 210 -4.56 -2.80 3.10
CA LEU A 210 -4.58 -3.51 1.83
C LEU A 210 -5.74 -3.03 0.96
N SER A 211 -5.46 -2.84 -0.32
CA SER A 211 -6.43 -2.50 -1.36
C SER A 211 -7.26 -3.72 -1.80
N ASP A 212 -6.59 -4.86 -1.87
CA ASP A 212 -7.20 -6.18 -2.09
C ASP A 212 -6.38 -7.26 -1.35
N GLU A 213 -6.26 -8.45 -1.88
CA GLU A 213 -5.52 -9.54 -1.22
C GLU A 213 -3.99 -9.40 -1.34
N ILE A 214 -3.48 -8.55 -2.25
CA ILE A 214 -2.05 -8.46 -2.60
C ILE A 214 -1.50 -7.05 -2.42
N PRO A 215 -1.91 -6.04 -3.25
CA PRO A 215 -1.32 -4.72 -3.13
C PRO A 215 -1.84 -3.97 -1.90
N PRO A 216 -0.97 -3.15 -1.30
CA PRO A 216 -1.39 -2.18 -0.29
C PRO A 216 -2.30 -1.12 -0.92
N ASN A 217 -3.15 -0.51 -0.12
CA ASN A 217 -3.78 0.77 -0.44
C ASN A 217 -2.83 1.93 -0.09
N MET A 218 -3.29 3.17 -0.19
CA MET A 218 -2.41 4.31 0.05
C MET A 218 -1.88 4.42 1.48
N ASP A 219 -2.62 3.98 2.49
CA ASP A 219 -2.09 3.91 3.86
C ASP A 219 -0.99 2.85 3.97
N GLY A 220 -1.14 1.70 3.29
CA GLY A 220 -0.08 0.71 3.18
C GLY A 220 1.14 1.22 2.40
N HIS A 221 0.94 1.96 1.30
CA HIS A 221 2.05 2.60 0.56
C HIS A 221 2.79 3.64 1.41
N LYS A 222 2.11 4.38 2.29
CA LYS A 222 2.75 5.28 3.25
C LYS A 222 3.65 4.52 4.22
N LEU A 223 3.15 3.41 4.81
CA LEU A 223 3.95 2.56 5.70
C LEU A 223 5.18 1.99 5.00
N MET A 224 5.05 1.55 3.74
CA MET A 224 6.18 1.10 2.95
C MET A 224 7.22 2.21 2.73
N ALA A 225 6.78 3.42 2.43
CA ALA A 225 7.66 4.57 2.25
C ALA A 225 8.34 5.02 3.56
N GLU A 226 7.64 4.97 4.69
CA GLU A 226 8.18 5.24 6.02
C GLU A 226 9.30 4.26 6.38
N GLU A 227 9.08 2.96 6.15
CA GLU A 227 10.07 1.91 6.40
C GLU A 227 11.30 2.05 5.49
N LEU A 228 11.08 2.35 4.21
CA LEU A 228 12.17 2.55 3.26
C LEU A 228 12.94 3.85 3.57
N CYS A 229 12.26 4.92 3.96
CA CYS A 229 12.89 6.15 4.44
C CYS A 229 13.77 5.88 5.67
N ARG A 230 13.27 5.10 6.64
CA ARG A 230 14.05 4.68 7.82
C ARG A 230 15.28 3.89 7.42
N THR A 231 15.14 2.95 6.48
CA THR A 231 16.26 2.16 5.96
C THR A 231 17.32 3.03 5.29
N ILE A 232 16.91 4.01 4.49
CA ILE A 232 17.84 4.85 3.71
C ILE A 232 18.51 5.93 4.59
N THR A 233 17.75 6.57 5.48
CA THR A 233 18.18 7.77 6.22
C THR A 233 18.52 7.51 7.67
N GLY A 234 18.16 6.34 8.21
CA GLY A 234 18.23 6.05 9.65
C GLY A 234 17.18 6.80 10.49
N LYS A 235 16.26 7.56 9.87
CA LYS A 235 15.28 8.39 10.57
C LYS A 235 13.87 7.89 10.34
N ALA A 236 13.07 7.83 11.41
CA ALA A 236 11.65 7.56 11.34
C ALA A 236 10.86 8.85 11.06
N VAL A 237 9.85 8.74 10.20
CA VAL A 237 8.90 9.80 9.90
C VAL A 237 7.49 9.24 9.91
N SER A 238 6.46 10.09 9.88
CA SER A 238 5.07 9.67 9.69
C SER A 238 4.45 10.41 8.50
N LEU A 239 3.85 9.65 7.60
CA LEU A 239 3.12 10.13 6.43
C LEU A 239 1.59 10.12 6.62
N LYS A 240 1.13 9.77 7.81
CA LYS A 240 -0.30 9.57 8.09
C LYS A 240 -1.16 10.80 7.72
N ASP A 241 -0.62 12.00 7.86
CA ASP A 241 -1.31 13.26 7.59
C ASP A 241 -1.05 13.82 6.17
N VAL A 242 -0.32 13.08 5.34
CA VAL A 242 -0.15 13.44 3.92
C VAL A 242 -1.48 13.30 3.21
N ALA A 243 -2.01 14.45 2.74
CA ALA A 243 -3.30 14.52 2.06
C ALA A 243 -3.24 13.94 0.63
N PRO A 244 -4.40 13.54 0.07
CA PRO A 244 -4.53 13.25 -1.36
C PRO A 244 -4.08 14.44 -2.23
N PRO A 245 -3.63 14.20 -3.48
CA PRO A 245 -3.37 15.29 -4.42
C PRO A 245 -4.61 16.12 -4.69
N SER A 246 -4.44 17.46 -4.79
CA SER A 246 -5.52 18.40 -5.10
C SER A 246 -5.21 19.15 -6.40
N PRO A 247 -6.22 19.49 -7.22
CA PRO A 247 -7.64 19.14 -7.07
C PRO A 247 -7.91 17.65 -7.32
N VAL A 248 -8.93 17.10 -6.65
CA VAL A 248 -9.28 15.68 -6.73
C VAL A 248 -9.83 15.31 -8.12
N ILE A 249 -10.60 16.23 -8.72
CA ILE A 249 -11.26 16.04 -10.03
C ILE A 249 -10.53 16.83 -11.14
N SER A 250 -9.20 16.74 -11.16
CA SER A 250 -8.37 17.53 -12.09
C SER A 250 -8.72 17.30 -13.56
N LYS A 251 -8.96 16.05 -13.95
CA LYS A 251 -9.34 15.71 -15.34
C LYS A 251 -10.69 16.29 -15.74
N THR A 252 -11.67 16.18 -14.85
CA THR A 252 -12.99 16.78 -15.02
C THR A 252 -12.89 18.30 -15.19
N LEU A 253 -12.09 18.97 -14.34
CA LEU A 253 -11.86 20.41 -14.43
C LEU A 253 -11.15 20.82 -15.73
N ASP A 254 -10.22 20.00 -16.21
CA ASP A 254 -9.55 20.25 -17.50
C ASP A 254 -10.51 20.12 -18.68
N LEU A 255 -11.46 19.18 -18.64
CA LEU A 255 -12.52 19.10 -19.65
C LEU A 255 -13.44 20.33 -19.62
N VAL A 256 -13.80 20.80 -18.42
CA VAL A 256 -14.56 22.07 -18.26
C VAL A 256 -13.83 23.24 -18.91
N LYS A 257 -12.54 23.43 -18.59
CA LYS A 257 -11.72 24.51 -19.17
C LYS A 257 -11.63 24.43 -20.70
N GLN A 258 -11.63 23.21 -21.25
CA GLN A 258 -11.57 22.97 -22.68
C GLN A 258 -12.96 23.01 -23.35
N SER A 259 -14.03 23.28 -22.61
CA SER A 259 -15.44 23.25 -23.09
C SER A 259 -15.82 21.90 -23.73
N LYS A 260 -15.24 20.81 -23.25
CA LYS A 260 -15.53 19.45 -23.72
C LYS A 260 -16.62 18.80 -22.85
N PRO A 261 -17.42 17.90 -23.43
CA PRO A 261 -18.41 17.13 -22.68
C PRO A 261 -17.73 16.28 -21.58
N ILE A 262 -18.41 16.14 -20.47
CA ILE A 262 -17.98 15.34 -19.32
C ILE A 262 -18.92 14.14 -19.21
N ARG A 263 -18.42 12.94 -19.40
CA ARG A 263 -19.18 11.70 -19.23
C ARG A 263 -19.04 11.22 -17.79
N VAL A 264 -20.14 11.24 -17.07
CA VAL A 264 -20.20 10.88 -15.65
C VAL A 264 -20.90 9.54 -15.48
N LEU A 265 -20.28 8.63 -14.73
CA LEU A 265 -20.93 7.44 -14.20
C LEU A 265 -21.23 7.66 -12.72
N ALA A 266 -22.50 7.62 -12.32
CA ALA A 266 -22.88 7.94 -10.95
C ALA A 266 -23.89 6.94 -10.38
N MET A 267 -23.69 6.55 -9.11
CA MET A 267 -24.68 5.76 -8.35
C MET A 267 -25.84 6.66 -7.91
N PRO A 268 -27.12 6.19 -7.95
CA PRO A 268 -28.26 6.92 -7.44
C PRO A 268 -28.12 7.30 -5.94
N PRO A 269 -28.65 8.48 -5.52
CA PRO A 269 -29.34 9.47 -6.32
C PRO A 269 -28.41 10.47 -7.00
N LEU A 270 -27.07 10.26 -6.96
CA LEU A 270 -26.07 11.20 -7.49
C LEU A 270 -26.13 11.29 -9.02
N ASP A 271 -26.68 10.28 -9.70
CA ASP A 271 -26.95 10.34 -11.14
C ASP A 271 -27.84 11.52 -11.54
N LYS A 272 -28.73 11.95 -10.64
CA LYS A 272 -29.60 13.13 -10.86
C LYS A 272 -29.01 14.43 -10.31
N LEU A 273 -28.11 14.35 -9.33
CA LEU A 273 -27.60 15.53 -8.59
C LEU A 273 -26.29 16.06 -9.15
N ILE A 274 -25.41 15.20 -9.69
CA ILE A 274 -24.03 15.60 -10.07
C ILE A 274 -24.00 16.57 -11.24
N GLY A 275 -24.82 16.35 -12.28
CA GLY A 275 -24.89 17.23 -13.44
C GLY A 275 -25.29 18.67 -13.09
N PRO A 276 -26.42 18.87 -12.38
CA PRO A 276 -26.81 20.19 -11.87
C PRO A 276 -25.74 20.81 -10.96
N ALA A 277 -25.11 20.03 -10.06
CA ALA A 277 -24.09 20.52 -9.15
C ALA A 277 -22.82 21.01 -9.88
N ILE A 278 -22.36 20.31 -10.93
CA ILE A 278 -21.25 20.76 -11.77
C ILE A 278 -21.64 22.06 -12.51
N LYS A 279 -22.82 22.10 -13.10
CA LYS A 279 -23.32 23.30 -13.83
C LYS A 279 -23.49 24.52 -12.94
N ARG A 280 -23.81 24.33 -11.66
CA ARG A 280 -23.88 25.43 -10.66
C ARG A 280 -22.51 26.12 -10.46
N GLN A 281 -21.40 25.36 -10.56
CA GLN A 281 -20.03 25.90 -10.45
C GLN A 281 -19.48 26.34 -11.83
N HIS A 282 -19.91 25.68 -12.89
CA HIS A 282 -19.44 25.86 -14.27
C HIS A 282 -20.64 25.87 -15.22
N PRO A 283 -21.33 27.01 -15.37
CA PRO A 283 -22.61 27.11 -16.12
C PRO A 283 -22.54 26.63 -17.57
N SER A 284 -21.38 26.73 -18.21
CA SER A 284 -21.15 26.29 -19.58
C SER A 284 -20.82 24.81 -19.72
N ALA A 285 -20.67 24.07 -18.63
CA ALA A 285 -20.29 22.65 -18.67
C ALA A 285 -21.39 21.81 -19.34
N VAL A 286 -20.99 20.95 -20.27
CA VAL A 286 -21.83 19.91 -20.87
C VAL A 286 -21.58 18.62 -20.09
N VAL A 287 -22.60 18.12 -19.41
CA VAL A 287 -22.50 16.96 -18.53
C VAL A 287 -23.49 15.89 -18.99
N GLU A 288 -22.98 14.73 -19.32
CA GLU A 288 -23.71 13.52 -19.70
C GLU A 288 -23.60 12.50 -18.58
N VAL A 289 -24.72 12.17 -17.93
CA VAL A 289 -24.71 11.29 -16.77
C VAL A 289 -25.34 9.94 -17.11
N THR A 290 -24.60 8.87 -16.83
CA THR A 290 -25.07 7.49 -16.88
C THR A 290 -25.27 7.00 -15.45
N ALA A 291 -26.45 6.47 -15.14
CA ALA A 291 -26.75 5.88 -13.85
C ALA A 291 -26.06 4.51 -13.71
N TRP A 292 -25.47 4.26 -12.53
CA TRP A 292 -25.04 2.93 -12.11
C TRP A 292 -26.01 2.37 -11.08
N PRO A 293 -26.96 1.50 -11.48
CA PRO A 293 -28.05 1.07 -10.62
C PRO A 293 -27.56 0.30 -9.39
N THR A 294 -28.08 0.64 -8.19
CA THR A 294 -27.71 0.03 -6.91
C THR A 294 -28.92 -0.61 -6.20
N GLU A 295 -30.15 -0.34 -6.64
CA GLU A 295 -31.38 -0.82 -6.01
C GLU A 295 -31.44 -2.35 -5.99
N GLY A 296 -31.76 -2.95 -4.84
CA GLY A 296 -31.89 -4.39 -4.67
C GLY A 296 -30.56 -5.18 -4.76
N LYS A 297 -29.43 -4.50 -4.92
CA LYS A 297 -28.13 -5.17 -5.06
C LYS A 297 -27.40 -5.31 -3.73
N SER A 298 -26.83 -6.50 -3.51
CA SER A 298 -25.82 -6.71 -2.48
C SER A 298 -24.50 -6.01 -2.85
N LEU A 299 -23.62 -5.84 -1.87
CA LEU A 299 -22.29 -5.26 -2.13
C LEU A 299 -21.45 -6.16 -3.06
N ALA A 300 -21.62 -7.48 -2.98
CA ALA A 300 -20.99 -8.43 -3.90
C ALA A 300 -21.53 -8.31 -5.34
N ASP A 301 -22.81 -7.96 -5.52
CA ASP A 301 -23.36 -7.67 -6.86
C ASP A 301 -22.74 -6.40 -7.45
N LEU A 302 -22.56 -5.36 -6.62
CA LEU A 302 -21.93 -4.12 -7.03
C LEU A 302 -20.47 -4.35 -7.40
N GLU A 303 -19.74 -5.17 -6.63
CA GLU A 303 -18.37 -5.59 -6.93
C GLU A 303 -18.28 -6.25 -8.31
N ARG A 304 -19.13 -7.26 -8.57
CA ARG A 304 -19.14 -7.96 -9.88
C ARG A 304 -19.46 -7.04 -11.04
N ALA A 305 -20.37 -6.09 -10.84
CA ALA A 305 -20.76 -5.15 -11.87
C ALA A 305 -19.70 -4.07 -12.13
N ALA A 306 -18.90 -3.71 -11.14
CA ALA A 306 -18.01 -2.55 -11.17
C ALA A 306 -17.02 -2.56 -12.33
N ASN A 307 -16.37 -3.71 -12.58
CA ASN A 307 -15.42 -3.85 -13.69
C ASN A 307 -16.10 -3.62 -15.06
N GLN A 308 -17.25 -4.22 -15.28
CA GLN A 308 -17.99 -4.08 -16.55
C GLN A 308 -18.60 -2.70 -16.70
N THR A 309 -18.99 -2.06 -15.61
CA THR A 309 -19.63 -0.74 -15.65
C THR A 309 -18.60 0.38 -15.79
N ALA A 310 -17.66 0.52 -14.85
CA ALA A 310 -16.74 1.65 -14.86
C ALA A 310 -15.62 1.50 -15.90
N ARG A 311 -14.89 0.38 -15.89
CA ARG A 311 -13.75 0.21 -16.81
C ARG A 311 -14.12 0.01 -18.26
N ALA A 312 -15.27 -0.63 -18.54
CA ALA A 312 -15.74 -0.77 -19.91
C ALA A 312 -16.24 0.56 -20.49
N MET A 313 -16.92 1.38 -19.68
CA MET A 313 -17.43 2.69 -20.10
C MET A 313 -16.30 3.71 -20.27
N LYS A 314 -15.24 3.65 -19.47
CA LYS A 314 -14.17 4.67 -19.40
C LYS A 314 -14.76 6.08 -19.29
N PRO A 315 -15.49 6.39 -18.22
CA PRO A 315 -16.07 7.70 -18.00
C PRO A 315 -14.97 8.74 -17.75
N ASP A 316 -15.32 10.01 -17.70
CA ASP A 316 -14.39 11.07 -17.30
C ASP A 316 -14.44 11.30 -15.78
N LEU A 317 -15.58 10.94 -15.16
CA LEU A 317 -15.80 11.01 -13.71
C LEU A 317 -16.65 9.84 -13.23
N VAL A 318 -16.20 9.18 -12.14
CA VAL A 318 -17.01 8.19 -11.39
C VAL A 318 -17.42 8.77 -10.05
N VAL A 319 -18.71 8.68 -9.72
CA VAL A 319 -19.26 9.10 -8.43
C VAL A 319 -19.85 7.87 -7.74
N LEU A 320 -19.15 7.40 -6.70
CA LEU A 320 -19.60 6.27 -5.91
C LEU A 320 -20.51 6.74 -4.76
N ALA A 321 -21.67 6.12 -4.62
CA ALA A 321 -22.61 6.32 -3.53
C ALA A 321 -23.23 4.97 -3.14
N VAL A 322 -22.41 4.07 -2.61
CA VAL A 322 -22.87 2.73 -2.18
C VAL A 322 -23.93 2.89 -1.09
N PRO A 323 -25.17 2.44 -1.28
CA PRO A 323 -26.22 2.65 -0.32
C PRO A 323 -26.05 1.75 0.92
N ARG A 324 -26.57 2.18 2.09
CA ARG A 324 -26.58 1.37 3.31
C ARG A 324 -27.33 0.05 3.16
N THR A 325 -28.24 -0.03 2.19
CA THR A 325 -29.02 -1.23 1.85
C THR A 325 -28.21 -2.29 1.11
N ALA A 326 -27.03 -1.97 0.59
CA ALA A 326 -26.14 -2.93 -0.02
C ALA A 326 -25.53 -3.84 1.07
N THR A 327 -26.12 -5.05 1.21
CA THR A 327 -25.76 -6.00 2.26
C THR A 327 -24.42 -6.68 2.02
N ALA A 328 -23.79 -7.11 3.10
CA ALA A 328 -22.64 -8.01 3.12
C ALA A 328 -22.74 -8.93 4.35
N ASP A 329 -22.34 -10.20 4.20
CA ASP A 329 -22.53 -11.24 5.22
C ASP A 329 -21.65 -11.03 6.46
N SER A 330 -20.53 -10.33 6.29
CA SER A 330 -19.59 -10.02 7.37
C SER A 330 -18.87 -8.69 7.11
N ASP A 331 -18.16 -8.18 8.11
CA ASP A 331 -17.30 -7.00 7.93
C ASP A 331 -16.12 -7.30 7.00
N GLU A 332 -15.57 -8.53 7.03
CA GLU A 332 -14.51 -8.93 6.10
C GLU A 332 -15.00 -8.92 4.64
N GLN A 333 -16.18 -9.49 4.38
CA GLN A 333 -16.81 -9.43 3.06
C GLN A 333 -17.12 -7.99 2.67
N PHE A 334 -17.57 -7.15 3.61
CA PHE A 334 -17.81 -5.73 3.35
C PHE A 334 -16.51 -5.01 2.94
N VAL A 335 -15.43 -5.17 3.71
CA VAL A 335 -14.12 -4.58 3.41
C VAL A 335 -13.63 -5.03 2.04
N LYS A 336 -13.70 -6.33 1.75
CA LYS A 336 -13.29 -6.90 0.46
C LYS A 336 -14.08 -6.29 -0.70
N SER A 337 -15.39 -6.41 -0.66
CA SER A 337 -16.24 -5.98 -1.79
C SER A 337 -16.26 -4.46 -1.97
N TYR A 338 -16.25 -3.69 -0.86
CA TYR A 338 -16.18 -2.22 -0.95
C TYR A 338 -14.86 -1.76 -1.57
N SER A 339 -13.74 -2.36 -1.16
CA SER A 339 -12.43 -2.09 -1.74
C SER A 339 -12.40 -2.42 -3.24
N TRP A 340 -12.97 -3.53 -3.66
CA TRP A 340 -13.04 -3.88 -5.07
C TRP A 340 -14.00 -2.97 -5.87
N VAL A 341 -15.12 -2.51 -5.29
CA VAL A 341 -15.95 -1.47 -5.94
C VAL A 341 -15.14 -0.21 -6.20
N MET A 342 -14.33 0.24 -5.22
CA MET A 342 -13.43 1.38 -5.43
C MET A 342 -12.36 1.07 -6.49
N ASN A 343 -11.67 -0.05 -6.38
CA ASN A 343 -10.59 -0.45 -7.28
C ASN A 343 -11.04 -0.54 -8.75
N TRP A 344 -12.20 -1.14 -9.00
CA TRP A 344 -12.77 -1.22 -10.33
C TRP A 344 -13.27 0.12 -10.87
N SER A 345 -13.60 1.05 -9.97
CA SER A 345 -14.01 2.41 -10.33
C SER A 345 -12.86 3.33 -10.67
N LEU A 346 -11.62 2.90 -10.41
CA LEU A 346 -10.39 3.62 -10.78
C LEU A 346 -9.83 3.07 -12.11
N SER A 347 -9.09 3.90 -12.84
CA SER A 347 -8.34 3.43 -14.01
C SER A 347 -7.29 2.38 -13.63
N PHE A 348 -6.89 1.56 -14.60
CA PHE A 348 -5.90 0.50 -14.29
C PHE A 348 -4.52 1.07 -13.99
N GLY A 349 -4.04 2.03 -14.77
CA GLY A 349 -2.73 2.64 -14.64
C GLY A 349 -2.82 4.09 -14.13
N LEU A 350 -2.02 4.95 -14.74
CA LEU A 350 -2.08 6.39 -14.49
C LEU A 350 -3.51 6.90 -14.68
N GLN A 351 -3.89 7.87 -13.87
CA GLN A 351 -5.24 8.41 -13.83
C GLN A 351 -5.75 8.81 -15.22
N GLU A 352 -6.72 8.04 -15.76
CA GLU A 352 -7.40 8.33 -17.02
C GLU A 352 -8.69 9.11 -16.78
N TRP A 353 -9.32 8.95 -15.61
CA TRP A 353 -10.52 9.64 -15.16
C TRP A 353 -10.47 9.92 -13.66
N ASP A 354 -11.39 10.76 -13.20
CA ASP A 354 -11.54 11.08 -11.78
C ASP A 354 -12.51 10.13 -11.08
N CYS A 355 -12.32 9.95 -9.77
CA CYS A 355 -13.25 9.21 -8.93
C CYS A 355 -13.33 9.85 -7.55
N PHE A 356 -14.53 9.98 -6.99
CA PHE A 356 -14.75 10.31 -5.60
C PHE A 356 -15.93 9.54 -5.02
N VAL A 357 -16.00 9.50 -3.70
CA VAL A 357 -17.02 8.77 -2.96
C VAL A 357 -17.93 9.75 -2.23
N VAL A 358 -19.21 9.47 -2.21
CA VAL A 358 -20.21 10.16 -1.39
C VAL A 358 -20.64 9.22 -0.29
N HIS A 359 -20.45 9.65 0.95
CA HIS A 359 -20.80 8.85 2.11
C HIS A 359 -22.31 8.60 2.20
N PRO A 360 -22.77 7.42 2.62
CA PRO A 360 -24.20 7.11 2.71
C PRO A 360 -25.02 8.12 3.54
N SER A 361 -24.44 8.73 4.56
CA SER A 361 -25.11 9.76 5.38
C SER A 361 -25.49 11.03 4.62
N VAL A 362 -24.83 11.30 3.48
CA VAL A 362 -25.16 12.46 2.61
C VAL A 362 -26.49 12.26 1.94
N VAL A 363 -26.72 11.08 1.35
CA VAL A 363 -27.93 10.76 0.55
C VAL A 363 -29.05 10.17 1.38
N ALA A 364 -28.73 9.56 2.52
CA ALA A 364 -29.69 8.97 3.46
C ALA A 364 -29.35 9.43 4.88
N PRO A 365 -29.70 10.69 5.25
CA PRO A 365 -29.43 11.22 6.59
C PRO A 365 -30.18 10.40 7.65
N GLY A 366 -29.61 10.34 8.87
CA GLY A 366 -30.15 9.56 9.96
C GLY A 366 -29.06 9.16 10.97
N PRO A 367 -29.39 8.27 11.93
CA PRO A 367 -28.41 7.77 12.88
C PRO A 367 -27.22 7.12 12.18
N ILE A 368 -26.05 7.13 12.85
CA ILE A 368 -24.84 6.48 12.36
C ILE A 368 -25.10 4.97 12.24
N ALA A 369 -24.97 4.43 11.04
CA ALA A 369 -25.09 3.01 10.80
C ALA A 369 -23.80 2.26 11.19
N PRO A 370 -23.86 0.97 11.52
CA PRO A 370 -22.71 0.21 12.02
C PRO A 370 -21.47 0.27 11.12
N ARG A 371 -21.64 0.39 9.79
CA ARG A 371 -20.55 0.39 8.81
C ARG A 371 -20.17 1.79 8.29
N ASP A 372 -20.83 2.85 8.72
CA ASP A 372 -20.53 4.22 8.28
C ASP A 372 -19.06 4.60 8.55
N ASN A 373 -18.57 4.31 9.76
CA ASN A 373 -17.16 4.58 10.09
C ASN A 373 -16.19 3.72 9.29
N LEU A 374 -16.58 2.49 8.94
CA LEU A 374 -15.77 1.62 8.12
C LEU A 374 -15.65 2.16 6.68
N VAL A 375 -16.72 2.71 6.11
CA VAL A 375 -16.70 3.41 4.82
C VAL A 375 -15.70 4.58 4.86
N ARG A 376 -15.75 5.42 5.90
CA ARG A 376 -14.81 6.54 6.07
C ARG A 376 -13.35 6.06 6.11
N GLN A 377 -13.08 4.98 6.85
CA GLN A 377 -11.75 4.39 6.96
C GLN A 377 -11.25 3.88 5.60
N LEU A 378 -12.07 3.10 4.88
CA LEU A 378 -11.70 2.52 3.58
C LEU A 378 -11.42 3.59 2.52
N VAL A 379 -12.29 4.60 2.43
CA VAL A 379 -12.12 5.69 1.45
C VAL A 379 -10.87 6.52 1.76
N LYS A 380 -10.66 6.84 3.04
CA LYS A 380 -9.45 7.56 3.48
C LYS A 380 -8.18 6.75 3.23
N ALA A 381 -8.19 5.45 3.56
CA ALA A 381 -7.04 4.57 3.36
C ALA A 381 -6.66 4.43 1.89
N GLN A 382 -7.62 4.55 0.96
CA GLN A 382 -7.38 4.54 -0.49
C GLN A 382 -6.98 5.92 -1.05
N HIS A 383 -6.92 6.99 -0.23
CA HIS A 383 -6.72 8.37 -0.68
C HIS A 383 -7.77 8.87 -1.67
N LEU A 384 -8.95 8.28 -1.67
CA LEU A 384 -10.07 8.83 -2.38
C LEU A 384 -10.72 9.96 -1.58
N SER A 385 -11.24 10.95 -2.28
CA SER A 385 -11.98 12.02 -1.63
C SER A 385 -13.37 11.56 -1.24
N LEU A 386 -13.81 11.97 -0.08
CA LEU A 386 -15.12 11.65 0.49
C LEU A 386 -15.93 12.91 0.66
N VAL A 387 -17.07 12.99 -0.02
CA VAL A 387 -18.13 13.93 0.37
C VAL A 387 -18.84 13.34 1.56
N ASP A 388 -18.73 13.94 2.72
CA ASP A 388 -19.28 13.43 3.97
C ASP A 388 -20.23 14.47 4.61
N ARG A 389 -21.02 14.00 5.56
CA ARG A 389 -21.89 14.81 6.40
C ARG A 389 -21.31 14.91 7.80
N GLU A 390 -21.09 16.10 8.29
CA GLU A 390 -20.71 16.33 9.67
C GLU A 390 -21.86 15.95 10.63
N ALA A 391 -21.52 15.57 11.84
CA ALA A 391 -22.52 15.27 12.86
C ALA A 391 -23.39 16.51 13.14
N GLY A 392 -24.72 16.35 13.06
CA GLY A 392 -25.67 17.43 13.23
C GLY A 392 -25.90 18.33 11.99
N ASP A 393 -25.22 18.07 10.89
CA ASP A 393 -25.49 18.77 9.62
C ASP A 393 -26.76 18.21 8.98
N HIS A 394 -27.74 19.09 8.69
CA HIS A 394 -29.02 18.78 8.08
C HIS A 394 -29.15 19.30 6.62
N ALA A 395 -28.05 19.77 6.03
CA ALA A 395 -28.05 20.28 4.66
C ALA A 395 -28.51 19.20 3.66
N LEU A 396 -29.09 19.62 2.55
CA LEU A 396 -29.48 18.69 1.49
C LEU A 396 -28.24 18.08 0.81
N ALA A 397 -28.37 16.89 0.25
CA ALA A 397 -27.27 16.19 -0.45
C ALA A 397 -26.70 17.06 -1.59
N GLU A 398 -27.56 17.78 -2.31
CA GLU A 398 -27.16 18.71 -3.39
C GLU A 398 -26.32 19.88 -2.88
N ASP A 399 -26.59 20.40 -1.69
CA ASP A 399 -25.84 21.50 -1.09
C ASP A 399 -24.46 21.04 -0.60
N LEU A 400 -24.39 19.87 0.04
CA LEU A 400 -23.13 19.26 0.44
C LEU A 400 -22.23 18.97 -0.76
N LEU A 401 -22.82 18.43 -1.85
CA LEU A 401 -22.11 18.16 -3.08
C LEU A 401 -21.63 19.46 -3.74
N ALA A 402 -22.47 20.50 -3.80
CA ALA A 402 -22.10 21.80 -4.36
C ALA A 402 -21.00 22.49 -3.56
N LYS A 403 -21.07 22.42 -2.22
CA LYS A 403 -20.03 22.93 -1.31
C LYS A 403 -18.70 22.23 -1.54
N TRP A 404 -18.72 20.89 -1.66
CA TRP A 404 -17.52 20.11 -1.91
C TRP A 404 -16.91 20.43 -3.30
N LEU A 405 -17.74 20.52 -4.35
CA LEU A 405 -17.28 20.87 -5.72
C LEU A 405 -16.65 22.28 -5.74
N ALA A 406 -17.17 23.23 -4.98
CA ALA A 406 -16.61 24.58 -4.91
C ALA A 406 -15.18 24.62 -4.35
N LEU A 407 -14.75 23.60 -3.61
CA LEU A 407 -13.38 23.46 -3.08
C LEU A 407 -12.41 22.84 -4.08
N GLN A 408 -12.89 22.37 -5.24
CA GLN A 408 -12.09 21.69 -6.27
C GLN A 408 -11.60 22.67 -7.36
N ARG A 409 -11.20 23.88 -7.02
CA ARG A 409 -10.77 24.93 -7.97
C ARG A 409 -9.28 24.90 -8.26
#